data_1448fc13157cab5ff4876042327bcce8
#
_entry.id   1448fc13157cab5ff4876042327bcce8
#
_cell.length_a   1.000
_cell.length_b   1.000
_cell.length_c   1.000
_cell.angle_alpha   90.00
_cell.angle_beta   90.00
_cell.angle_gamma   90.00
#
_symmetry.space_group_name_H-M   'P 1'
#
loop_
_entity.id
_entity.type
_entity.pdbx_description
1 polymer ?
#
loop_
_entity_poly.entity_id
_entity_poly.type
_entity_poly.pdbx_seq_one_letter_code
_entity_poly.pdbx_strand_id
1 'polypeptide(L)'
;VNGAHGWLSFGGFSIQPAEYLKIIIVWYLALVFSKKQEEIQRYDYQALTHNQWLPRDLSDWRWMVLFLIAIVVIMPDLGNATILALTTLIMISASGIAYRWFSSLLAILVGGSTVLLYSIQLIGVERFSKIPVFGYVAKRFSAFYNPFNDLSDSGHQLANSYYAMSNGGWFGLGLGNSIEKQGYLPEAHTDFVFSIVIEELGFWRGRRRR
;
A
#
# COMPACT_ATOMS: atom_id res chain seq x y z
N VAL A 1 -2.73 17.98 4.24
CA VAL A 1 -3.78 17.19 4.87
C VAL A 1 -3.07 16.00 5.50
N ASN A 2 -3.20 15.78 6.80
CA ASN A 2 -2.68 14.64 7.59
C ASN A 2 -1.16 14.38 7.54
N GLY A 3 -0.32 15.42 7.40
CA GLY A 3 1.15 15.30 7.44
C GLY A 3 1.81 14.59 6.24
N ALA A 4 1.03 14.13 5.27
CA ALA A 4 1.57 13.55 4.04
C ALA A 4 1.88 14.65 3.02
N HIS A 5 3.16 14.92 2.79
CA HIS A 5 3.65 15.91 1.82
C HIS A 5 3.62 15.40 0.36
N GLY A 6 2.81 14.40 0.06
CA GLY A 6 2.76 13.74 -1.25
C GLY A 6 1.84 14.40 -2.30
N TRP A 7 1.19 15.52 -1.98
CA TRP A 7 0.24 16.18 -2.87
C TRP A 7 0.77 17.54 -3.35
N LEU A 8 0.73 17.74 -4.66
CA LEU A 8 0.99 19.03 -5.30
C LEU A 8 -0.35 19.70 -5.63
N SER A 9 -0.62 20.85 -5.01
CA SER A 9 -1.85 21.60 -5.24
C SER A 9 -1.58 22.83 -6.10
N PHE A 10 -2.25 22.92 -7.24
CA PHE A 10 -2.17 24.04 -8.17
C PHE A 10 -3.57 24.53 -8.52
N GLY A 11 -3.93 25.75 -8.13
CA GLY A 11 -5.13 26.45 -8.63
C GLY A 11 -6.45 25.67 -8.51
N GLY A 12 -6.65 24.87 -7.45
CA GLY A 12 -7.86 24.07 -7.23
C GLY A 12 -7.75 22.61 -7.68
N PHE A 13 -6.65 22.21 -8.34
CA PHE A 13 -6.34 20.82 -8.65
C PHE A 13 -5.25 20.31 -7.73
N SER A 14 -5.40 19.09 -7.22
CA SER A 14 -4.37 18.39 -6.46
C SER A 14 -3.93 17.14 -7.21
N ILE A 15 -2.63 16.99 -7.38
CA ILE A 15 -2.01 15.87 -8.10
C ILE A 15 -1.09 15.15 -7.12
N GLN A 16 -1.19 13.83 -7.07
CA GLN A 16 -0.27 12.98 -6.32
C GLN A 16 0.77 12.39 -7.28
N PRO A 17 2.04 12.81 -7.21
CA PRO A 17 3.09 12.30 -8.11
C PRO A 17 3.26 10.79 -8.06
N ALA A 18 3.04 10.16 -6.90
CA ALA A 18 3.13 8.70 -6.71
C ALA A 18 2.21 7.92 -7.65
N GLU A 19 1.06 8.48 -8.04
CA GLU A 19 0.12 7.86 -8.98
C GLU A 19 0.75 7.74 -10.39
N TYR A 20 1.43 8.79 -10.84
CA TYR A 20 2.10 8.80 -12.13
C TYR A 20 3.35 7.92 -12.14
N LEU A 21 4.06 7.82 -11.02
CA LEU A 21 5.22 6.95 -10.90
C LEU A 21 4.88 5.49 -11.15
N LYS A 22 3.70 5.03 -10.78
CA LYS A 22 3.22 3.65 -11.06
C LYS A 22 3.14 3.38 -12.56
N ILE A 23 2.65 4.34 -13.34
CA ILE A 23 2.55 4.21 -14.80
C ILE A 23 3.94 4.26 -15.43
N ILE A 24 4.77 5.20 -14.99
CA ILE A 24 6.13 5.40 -15.50
C ILE A 24 6.99 4.16 -15.28
N ILE A 25 6.91 3.54 -14.10
CA ILE A 25 7.70 2.35 -13.77
C ILE A 25 7.31 1.15 -14.64
N VAL A 26 6.01 0.95 -14.88
CA VAL A 26 5.53 -0.11 -15.77
C VAL A 26 6.06 0.10 -17.19
N TRP A 27 5.96 1.31 -17.72
CA TRP A 27 6.40 1.63 -19.06
C TRP A 27 7.92 1.48 -19.22
N TYR A 28 8.66 1.98 -18.26
CA TYR A 28 10.11 1.87 -18.22
C TYR A 28 10.57 0.41 -18.18
N LEU A 29 10.02 -0.38 -17.26
CA LEU A 29 10.39 -1.79 -17.11
C LEU A 29 9.99 -2.62 -18.34
N ALA A 30 8.83 -2.32 -18.95
CA ALA A 30 8.41 -2.98 -20.17
C ALA A 30 9.42 -2.74 -21.31
N LEU A 31 9.90 -1.51 -21.47
CA LEU A 31 10.94 -1.18 -22.47
C LEU A 31 12.27 -1.88 -22.18
N VAL A 32 12.71 -1.90 -20.92
CA VAL A 32 13.96 -2.54 -20.53
C VAL A 32 13.89 -4.06 -20.77
N PHE A 33 12.82 -4.70 -20.32
CA PHE A 33 12.68 -6.16 -20.43
C PHE A 33 12.42 -6.61 -21.87
N SER A 34 11.66 -5.85 -22.65
CA SER A 34 11.46 -6.11 -24.07
C SER A 34 12.79 -6.11 -24.85
N LYS A 35 13.67 -5.15 -24.60
CA LYS A 35 14.99 -5.09 -25.22
C LYS A 35 15.90 -6.25 -24.83
N LYS A 36 15.72 -6.82 -23.65
CA LYS A 36 16.52 -7.93 -23.11
C LYS A 36 15.85 -9.29 -23.24
N GLN A 37 14.72 -9.39 -23.95
CA GLN A 37 13.92 -10.62 -24.01
C GLN A 37 14.70 -11.85 -24.46
N GLU A 38 15.54 -11.73 -25.51
CA GLU A 38 16.35 -12.84 -26.01
C GLU A 38 17.43 -13.27 -24.99
N GLU A 39 18.04 -12.30 -24.31
CA GLU A 39 19.04 -12.57 -23.27
C GLU A 39 18.40 -13.22 -22.04
N ILE A 40 17.20 -12.80 -21.65
CA ILE A 40 16.45 -13.39 -20.53
C ILE A 40 16.13 -14.86 -20.82
N GLN A 41 15.70 -15.18 -22.06
CA GLN A 41 15.41 -16.56 -22.44
C GLN A 41 16.65 -17.45 -22.42
N ARG A 42 17.86 -16.91 -22.68
CA ARG A 42 19.11 -17.68 -22.69
C ARG A 42 19.77 -17.78 -21.31
N TYR A 43 19.80 -16.69 -20.58
CA TYR A 43 20.61 -16.55 -19.36
C TYR A 43 19.78 -16.34 -18.08
N ASP A 44 18.43 -16.34 -18.18
CA ASP A 44 17.51 -16.18 -17.05
C ASP A 44 17.80 -14.89 -16.25
N TYR A 45 17.90 -14.97 -14.93
CA TYR A 45 18.15 -13.83 -14.06
C TYR A 45 19.49 -13.11 -14.35
N GLN A 46 20.47 -13.82 -14.89
CA GLN A 46 21.79 -13.27 -15.19
C GLN A 46 21.71 -12.15 -16.23
N ALA A 47 20.77 -12.26 -17.18
CA ALA A 47 20.52 -11.21 -18.16
C ALA A 47 20.02 -9.90 -17.51
N LEU A 48 19.24 -10.00 -16.44
CA LEU A 48 18.72 -8.83 -15.73
C LEU A 48 19.72 -8.24 -14.74
N THR A 49 20.62 -9.05 -14.18
CA THR A 49 21.51 -8.65 -13.11
C THR A 49 22.97 -8.50 -13.54
N HIS A 50 23.31 -8.80 -14.82
CA HIS A 50 24.69 -8.89 -15.32
C HIS A 50 25.60 -9.74 -14.42
N ASN A 51 25.03 -10.79 -13.82
CA ASN A 51 25.69 -11.67 -12.86
C ASN A 51 26.27 -10.93 -11.62
N GLN A 52 25.72 -9.76 -11.30
CA GLN A 52 26.14 -8.95 -10.15
C GLN A 52 24.95 -8.66 -9.24
N TRP A 53 25.13 -8.92 -7.96
CA TRP A 53 24.10 -8.65 -6.95
C TRP A 53 23.78 -7.13 -6.83
N LEU A 54 24.82 -6.31 -6.80
CA LEU A 54 24.68 -4.85 -6.77
C LEU A 54 24.90 -4.25 -8.17
N PRO A 55 24.05 -3.32 -8.60
CA PRO A 55 24.23 -2.64 -9.87
C PRO A 55 25.52 -1.79 -9.84
N ARG A 56 26.40 -2.00 -10.81
CA ARG A 56 27.70 -1.32 -10.89
C ARG A 56 27.60 0.01 -11.62
N ASP A 57 26.75 0.05 -12.64
CA ASP A 57 26.56 1.23 -13.45
C ASP A 57 25.30 2.00 -13.06
N LEU A 58 25.38 3.32 -12.99
CA LEU A 58 24.24 4.21 -12.71
C LEU A 58 23.12 4.10 -13.76
N SER A 59 23.41 3.55 -14.94
CA SER A 59 22.43 3.28 -16.00
C SER A 59 21.61 1.99 -15.78
N ASP A 60 21.93 1.22 -14.74
CA ASP A 60 21.19 -0.04 -14.45
C ASP A 60 19.76 0.30 -14.01
N TRP A 61 18.79 -0.39 -14.63
CA TRP A 61 17.37 -0.21 -14.33
C TRP A 61 17.00 -0.39 -12.86
N ARG A 62 17.78 -1.19 -12.14
CA ARG A 62 17.58 -1.44 -10.70
C ARG A 62 17.75 -0.18 -9.86
N TRP A 63 18.71 0.69 -10.20
CA TRP A 63 18.89 1.97 -9.53
C TRP A 63 17.68 2.89 -9.67
N MET A 64 17.10 2.95 -10.86
CA MET A 64 15.91 3.75 -11.09
C MET A 64 14.73 3.24 -10.25
N VAL A 65 14.51 1.92 -10.22
CA VAL A 65 13.45 1.31 -9.39
C VAL A 65 13.69 1.59 -7.90
N LEU A 66 14.91 1.35 -7.41
CA LEU A 66 15.26 1.61 -6.01
C LEU A 66 15.10 3.09 -5.64
N PHE A 67 15.49 3.98 -6.54
CA PHE A 67 15.35 5.43 -6.35
C PHE A 67 13.88 5.85 -6.26
N LEU A 68 13.02 5.35 -7.15
CA LEU A 68 11.59 5.65 -7.13
C LEU A 68 10.92 5.13 -5.85
N ILE A 69 11.23 3.91 -5.45
CA ILE A 69 10.71 3.35 -4.20
C ILE A 69 11.23 4.14 -2.99
N ALA A 70 12.52 4.50 -2.97
CA ALA A 70 13.11 5.27 -1.88
C ALA A 70 12.47 6.66 -1.72
N ILE A 71 12.20 7.37 -2.83
CA ILE A 71 11.51 8.67 -2.78
C ILE A 71 10.14 8.52 -2.11
N VAL A 72 9.35 7.51 -2.51
CA VAL A 72 8.00 7.30 -1.98
C VAL A 72 8.05 6.87 -0.50
N VAL A 73 9.07 6.11 -0.10
CA VAL A 73 9.31 5.76 1.31
C VAL A 73 9.68 6.98 2.15
N ILE A 74 10.53 7.88 1.61
CA ILE A 74 10.91 9.13 2.28
C ILE A 74 9.70 10.07 2.45
N MET A 75 8.73 10.01 1.53
CA MET A 75 7.46 10.76 1.59
C MET A 75 6.44 10.16 2.58
N PRO A 76 6.80 9.34 3.53
CA PRO A 76 6.11 8.33 4.34
C PRO A 76 4.83 7.75 3.73
N ASP A 77 4.88 7.43 2.44
CA ASP A 77 3.77 6.78 1.72
C ASP A 77 4.09 5.30 1.43
N LEU A 78 4.03 4.50 2.48
CA LEU A 78 4.33 3.06 2.39
C LEU A 78 3.32 2.29 1.54
N GLY A 79 2.10 2.77 1.42
CA GLY A 79 1.07 2.18 0.56
C GLY A 79 1.53 2.20 -0.90
N ASN A 80 1.87 3.37 -1.42
CA ASN A 80 2.37 3.51 -2.78
C ASN A 80 3.74 2.85 -2.97
N ALA A 81 4.64 2.89 -1.98
CA ALA A 81 5.91 2.18 -2.05
C ALA A 81 5.72 0.66 -2.20
N THR A 82 4.78 0.07 -1.45
CA THR A 82 4.44 -1.35 -1.55
C THR A 82 3.85 -1.69 -2.92
N ILE A 83 2.96 -0.84 -3.45
CA ILE A 83 2.39 -1.02 -4.79
C ILE A 83 3.48 -0.97 -5.86
N LEU A 84 4.42 -0.03 -5.79
CA LEU A 84 5.55 0.06 -6.71
C LEU A 84 6.45 -1.18 -6.63
N ALA A 85 6.73 -1.69 -5.43
CA ALA A 85 7.51 -2.90 -5.24
C ALA A 85 6.81 -4.14 -5.81
N LEU A 86 5.51 -4.30 -5.55
CA LEU A 86 4.69 -5.39 -6.11
C LEU A 86 4.59 -5.30 -7.63
N THR A 87 4.37 -4.10 -8.17
CA THR A 87 4.33 -3.86 -9.62
C THR A 87 5.65 -4.25 -10.27
N THR A 88 6.78 -3.85 -9.68
CA THR A 88 8.11 -4.26 -10.14
C THR A 88 8.28 -5.78 -10.12
N LEU A 89 7.86 -6.44 -9.04
CA LEU A 89 7.92 -7.88 -8.90
C LEU A 89 7.08 -8.60 -9.98
N ILE A 90 5.87 -8.11 -10.26
CA ILE A 90 4.99 -8.64 -11.30
C ILE A 90 5.64 -8.45 -12.70
N MET A 91 6.24 -7.29 -12.97
CA MET A 91 6.94 -7.01 -14.23
C MET A 91 8.15 -7.92 -14.42
N ILE A 92 8.92 -8.18 -13.37
CA ILE A 92 10.02 -9.16 -13.37
C ILE A 92 9.48 -10.57 -13.71
N SER A 93 8.38 -10.98 -13.09
CA SER A 93 7.74 -12.26 -13.39
C SER A 93 7.27 -12.36 -14.84
N ALA A 94 6.66 -11.29 -15.38
CA ALA A 94 6.19 -11.23 -16.74
C ALA A 94 7.30 -11.16 -17.79
N SER A 95 8.54 -10.88 -17.39
CA SER A 95 9.71 -10.82 -18.29
C SER A 95 10.15 -12.19 -18.82
N GLY A 96 9.63 -13.28 -18.27
CA GLY A 96 9.99 -14.65 -18.68
C GLY A 96 11.11 -15.29 -17.86
N ILE A 97 11.51 -14.67 -16.74
CA ILE A 97 12.42 -15.28 -15.75
C ILE A 97 11.80 -16.55 -15.17
N ALA A 98 12.64 -17.53 -14.82
CA ALA A 98 12.20 -18.75 -14.16
C ALA A 98 11.41 -18.45 -12.88
N TYR A 99 10.25 -19.11 -12.73
CA TYR A 99 9.29 -18.91 -11.63
C TYR A 99 9.93 -19.01 -10.22
N ARG A 100 11.00 -19.80 -10.08
CA ARG A 100 11.76 -19.90 -8.82
C ARG A 100 12.29 -18.56 -8.31
N TRP A 101 12.68 -17.65 -9.20
CA TRP A 101 13.17 -16.33 -8.83
C TRP A 101 12.04 -15.41 -8.37
N PHE A 102 10.91 -15.45 -9.09
CA PHE A 102 9.71 -14.76 -8.66
C PHE A 102 9.26 -15.22 -7.27
N SER A 103 9.15 -16.51 -7.05
CA SER A 103 8.75 -17.07 -5.76
C SER A 103 9.73 -16.73 -4.64
N SER A 104 11.04 -16.70 -4.92
CA SER A 104 12.06 -16.29 -3.95
C SER A 104 11.93 -14.82 -3.57
N LEU A 105 11.77 -13.93 -4.54
CA LEU A 105 11.59 -12.49 -4.30
C LEU A 105 10.29 -12.22 -3.55
N LEU A 106 9.21 -12.91 -3.91
CA LEU A 106 7.94 -12.83 -3.19
C LEU A 106 8.08 -13.32 -1.75
N ALA A 107 8.78 -14.45 -1.54
CA ALA A 107 9.03 -14.99 -0.21
C ALA A 107 9.86 -14.04 0.66
N ILE A 108 10.86 -13.35 0.08
CA ILE A 108 11.65 -12.33 0.77
C ILE A 108 10.77 -11.12 1.14
N LEU A 109 9.91 -10.67 0.24
CA LEU A 109 9.01 -9.54 0.49
C LEU A 109 8.01 -9.87 1.60
N VAL A 110 7.32 -11.00 1.50
CA VAL A 110 6.32 -11.45 2.49
C VAL A 110 7.01 -11.83 3.81
N GLY A 111 8.10 -12.59 3.76
CA GLY A 111 8.84 -12.98 4.95
C GLY A 111 9.44 -11.78 5.68
N GLY A 112 10.04 -10.84 4.94
CA GLY A 112 10.60 -9.62 5.52
C GLY A 112 9.54 -8.74 6.16
N SER A 113 8.38 -8.55 5.52
CA SER A 113 7.27 -7.80 6.11
C SER A 113 6.71 -8.49 7.35
N THR A 114 6.57 -9.82 7.34
CA THR A 114 6.11 -10.59 8.50
C THR A 114 7.08 -10.46 9.68
N VAL A 115 8.37 -10.61 9.43
CA VAL A 115 9.41 -10.44 10.47
C VAL A 115 9.39 -9.02 11.03
N LEU A 116 9.23 -8.00 10.18
CA LEU A 116 9.12 -6.62 10.62
C LEU A 116 7.91 -6.41 11.54
N LEU A 117 6.73 -6.86 11.13
CA LEU A 117 5.51 -6.73 11.93
C LEU A 117 5.61 -7.48 13.26
N TYR A 118 6.17 -8.69 13.23
CA TYR A 118 6.40 -9.48 14.45
C TYR A 118 7.41 -8.82 15.38
N SER A 119 8.47 -8.22 14.85
CA SER A 119 9.45 -7.48 15.65
C SER A 119 8.85 -6.22 16.30
N ILE A 120 7.94 -5.52 15.60
CA ILE A 120 7.20 -4.39 16.19
C ILE A 120 6.34 -4.86 17.38
N GLN A 121 5.70 -6.03 17.25
CA GLN A 121 4.89 -6.59 18.33
C GLN A 121 5.73 -7.00 19.56
N LEU A 122 6.91 -7.60 19.35
CA LEU A 122 7.78 -8.05 20.43
C LEU A 122 8.51 -6.90 21.14
N ILE A 123 9.05 -5.95 20.39
CA ILE A 123 9.91 -4.88 20.90
C ILE A 123 9.08 -3.70 21.44
N GLY A 124 7.85 -3.57 20.95
CA GLY A 124 6.91 -2.52 21.28
C GLY A 124 6.95 -1.33 20.32
N VAL A 125 5.79 -0.77 20.09
CA VAL A 125 5.55 0.36 19.16
C VAL A 125 6.39 1.59 19.54
N GLU A 126 6.57 1.85 20.84
CA GLU A 126 7.29 3.03 21.35
C GLU A 126 8.76 3.10 20.90
N ARG A 127 9.44 1.96 20.83
CA ARG A 127 10.83 1.93 20.36
C ARG A 127 10.96 2.16 18.87
N PHE A 128 10.03 1.58 18.09
CA PHE A 128 9.99 1.79 16.63
C PHE A 128 9.53 3.20 16.25
N SER A 129 8.70 3.84 17.07
CA SER A 129 8.20 5.21 16.81
C SER A 129 9.30 6.28 16.76
N LYS A 130 10.46 6.00 17.33
CA LYS A 130 11.62 6.90 17.31
C LYS A 130 12.34 6.95 15.97
N ILE A 131 12.09 5.96 15.09
CA ILE A 131 12.70 5.88 13.77
C ILE A 131 11.67 6.39 12.75
N PRO A 132 11.93 7.46 11.97
CA PRO A 132 10.91 8.16 11.18
C PRO A 132 10.05 7.24 10.29
N VAL A 133 10.66 6.37 9.49
CA VAL A 133 9.95 5.45 8.59
C VAL A 133 9.24 4.33 9.35
N PHE A 134 9.94 3.70 10.29
CA PHE A 134 9.39 2.60 11.08
C PHE A 134 8.34 3.07 12.08
N GLY A 135 8.44 4.30 12.58
CA GLY A 135 7.43 4.90 13.46
C GLY A 135 6.07 5.01 12.80
N TYR A 136 6.04 5.39 11.51
CA TYR A 136 4.80 5.41 10.74
C TYR A 136 4.19 4.00 10.60
N VAL A 137 5.01 2.99 10.25
CA VAL A 137 4.55 1.58 10.16
C VAL A 137 4.01 1.10 11.51
N ALA A 138 4.76 1.38 12.58
CA ALA A 138 4.39 0.95 13.93
C ALA A 138 3.06 1.56 14.40
N LYS A 139 2.83 2.85 14.13
CA LYS A 139 1.55 3.53 14.42
C LYS A 139 0.39 2.91 13.64
N ARG A 140 0.56 2.69 12.34
CA ARG A 140 -0.46 2.06 11.48
C ARG A 140 -0.78 0.63 11.94
N PHE A 141 0.25 -0.13 12.31
CA PHE A 141 0.08 -1.48 12.83
C PHE A 141 -0.64 -1.49 14.17
N SER A 142 -0.28 -0.57 15.09
CA SER A 142 -0.97 -0.42 16.38
C SER A 142 -2.45 -0.06 16.19
N ALA A 143 -2.75 0.89 15.30
CA ALA A 143 -4.12 1.28 14.98
C ALA A 143 -4.93 0.11 14.35
N PHE A 144 -4.29 -0.71 13.53
CA PHE A 144 -4.92 -1.91 12.96
C PHE A 144 -5.21 -2.97 14.03
N TYR A 145 -4.26 -3.21 14.95
CA TYR A 145 -4.39 -4.24 15.97
C TYR A 145 -5.38 -3.84 17.07
N ASN A 146 -5.37 -2.58 17.50
CA ASN A 146 -6.33 -2.04 18.47
C ASN A 146 -6.65 -0.58 18.19
N PRO A 147 -7.63 -0.29 17.31
CA PRO A 147 -7.97 1.07 16.90
C PRO A 147 -8.56 1.91 18.03
N PHE A 148 -9.06 1.27 19.09
CA PHE A 148 -9.71 1.95 20.21
C PHE A 148 -8.72 2.54 21.23
N ASN A 149 -7.42 2.20 21.13
CA ASN A 149 -6.40 2.76 22.01
C ASN A 149 -6.02 4.22 21.68
N ASP A 150 -6.21 4.63 20.43
CA ASP A 150 -5.88 5.98 19.96
C ASP A 150 -6.99 6.52 19.06
N LEU A 151 -8.04 7.00 19.70
CA LEU A 151 -9.22 7.56 19.03
C LEU A 151 -9.00 9.00 18.51
N SER A 152 -7.87 9.61 18.82
CA SER A 152 -7.59 11.01 18.43
C SER A 152 -6.74 11.14 17.17
N ASP A 153 -6.02 10.08 16.77
CA ASP A 153 -5.10 10.11 15.63
C ASP A 153 -5.31 8.90 14.71
N SER A 154 -4.37 7.98 14.73
CA SER A 154 -4.28 6.88 13.73
C SER A 154 -5.42 5.85 13.82
N GLY A 155 -6.00 5.65 15.00
CA GLY A 155 -7.13 4.76 15.23
C GLY A 155 -8.50 5.34 14.93
N HIS A 156 -8.63 6.67 14.87
CA HIS A 156 -9.92 7.36 14.73
C HIS A 156 -10.75 6.89 13.53
N GLN A 157 -10.15 6.86 12.35
CA GLN A 157 -10.85 6.42 11.12
C GLN A 157 -11.32 4.98 11.20
N LEU A 158 -10.46 4.08 11.69
CA LEU A 158 -10.77 2.65 11.77
C LEU A 158 -11.82 2.37 12.86
N ALA A 159 -11.73 3.04 14.00
CA ALA A 159 -12.72 2.91 15.08
C ALA A 159 -14.11 3.39 14.62
N ASN A 160 -14.20 4.55 13.98
CA ASN A 160 -15.48 5.05 13.47
C ASN A 160 -16.03 4.19 12.32
N SER A 161 -15.16 3.57 11.51
CA SER A 161 -15.61 2.59 10.54
C SER A 161 -16.25 1.35 11.19
N TYR A 162 -15.72 0.90 12.33
CA TYR A 162 -16.32 -0.19 13.11
C TYR A 162 -17.62 0.23 13.79
N TYR A 163 -17.72 1.47 14.26
CA TYR A 163 -18.98 2.01 14.77
C TYR A 163 -20.03 2.06 13.67
N ALA A 164 -19.71 2.55 12.48
CA ALA A 164 -20.61 2.52 11.33
C ALA A 164 -21.13 1.11 11.04
N MET A 165 -20.23 0.14 10.93
CA MET A 165 -20.62 -1.26 10.67
C MET A 165 -21.46 -1.85 11.79
N SER A 166 -21.15 -1.51 13.06
CA SER A 166 -21.91 -1.96 14.23
C SER A 166 -23.31 -1.36 14.26
N ASN A 167 -23.45 -0.06 13.98
CA ASN A 167 -24.72 0.65 13.93
C ASN A 167 -25.65 0.06 12.85
N GLY A 168 -25.09 -0.29 11.68
CA GLY A 168 -25.84 -0.89 10.60
C GLY A 168 -26.36 -2.29 10.89
N GLY A 169 -25.58 -3.09 11.62
CA GLY A 169 -25.91 -4.46 11.94
C GLY A 169 -26.31 -5.29 10.71
N TRP A 170 -27.31 -6.17 10.88
CA TRP A 170 -27.76 -7.04 9.79
C TRP A 170 -28.66 -6.36 8.75
N PHE A 171 -29.43 -5.34 9.14
CA PHE A 171 -30.51 -4.78 8.33
C PHE A 171 -30.30 -3.33 7.90
N GLY A 172 -29.31 -2.65 8.47
CA GLY A 172 -28.99 -1.26 8.22
C GLY A 172 -29.97 -0.25 8.84
N LEU A 173 -29.53 1.00 8.93
CA LEU A 173 -30.34 2.12 9.42
C LEU A 173 -31.29 2.68 8.35
N GLY A 174 -31.15 2.25 7.11
CA GLY A 174 -31.84 2.79 5.94
C GLY A 174 -30.99 3.74 5.12
N LEU A 175 -31.28 3.82 3.83
CA LEU A 175 -30.57 4.70 2.90
C LEU A 175 -30.67 6.17 3.35
N GLY A 176 -29.51 6.83 3.39
CA GLY A 176 -29.44 8.23 3.78
C GLY A 176 -29.31 8.47 5.29
N ASN A 177 -29.50 7.45 6.14
CA ASN A 177 -29.55 7.56 7.59
C ASN A 177 -28.23 7.22 8.30
N SER A 178 -27.11 7.16 7.59
CA SER A 178 -25.82 6.96 8.23
C SER A 178 -25.49 8.12 9.16
N ILE A 179 -25.07 7.82 10.37
CA ILE A 179 -24.63 8.76 11.39
C ILE A 179 -23.18 9.14 11.13
N GLU A 180 -22.33 8.15 10.84
CA GLU A 180 -20.90 8.34 10.70
C GLU A 180 -20.51 9.20 9.49
N LYS A 181 -21.33 9.21 8.41
CA LYS A 181 -21.08 10.08 7.25
C LYS A 181 -21.31 11.58 7.54
N GLN A 182 -21.94 11.94 8.66
CA GLN A 182 -22.22 13.35 9.03
C GLN A 182 -21.00 14.10 9.57
N GLY A 183 -19.79 13.57 9.32
CA GLY A 183 -18.53 14.20 9.70
C GLY A 183 -17.76 13.47 10.80
N TYR A 184 -18.30 12.39 11.33
CA TYR A 184 -17.61 11.57 12.31
C TYR A 184 -16.54 10.67 11.69
N LEU A 185 -16.81 10.13 10.48
CA LEU A 185 -15.87 9.30 9.73
C LEU A 185 -15.17 10.12 8.64
N PRO A 186 -13.87 10.44 8.80
CA PRO A 186 -13.08 11.04 7.72
C PRO A 186 -13.05 10.12 6.50
N GLU A 187 -12.99 10.71 5.30
CA GLU A 187 -12.91 9.98 4.02
C GLU A 187 -14.02 8.93 3.82
N ALA A 188 -15.23 9.24 4.34
CA ALA A 188 -16.40 8.36 4.27
C ALA A 188 -16.83 8.02 2.83
N HIS A 189 -16.47 8.89 1.84
CA HIS A 189 -16.86 8.72 0.42
C HIS A 189 -15.81 7.98 -0.41
N THR A 190 -14.61 7.77 0.13
CA THR A 190 -13.47 7.17 -0.56
C THR A 190 -13.07 5.87 0.12
N ASP A 191 -12.23 5.95 1.13
CA ASP A 191 -11.59 4.78 1.74
C ASP A 191 -12.55 3.93 2.59
N PHE A 192 -13.56 4.58 3.19
CA PHE A 192 -14.51 3.94 4.11
C PHE A 192 -15.94 3.87 3.59
N VAL A 193 -16.13 4.03 2.28
CA VAL A 193 -17.46 3.95 1.67
C VAL A 193 -18.20 2.64 2.01
N PHE A 194 -17.46 1.53 2.12
CA PHE A 194 -18.05 0.23 2.43
C PHE A 194 -18.63 0.19 3.86
N SER A 195 -18.01 0.88 4.82
CA SER A 195 -18.55 0.99 6.19
C SER A 195 -19.88 1.74 6.21
N ILE A 196 -19.98 2.81 5.42
CA ILE A 196 -21.24 3.57 5.25
C ILE A 196 -22.31 2.72 4.57
N VAL A 197 -21.94 1.93 3.55
CA VAL A 197 -22.87 1.02 2.89
C VAL A 197 -23.43 0.00 3.88
N ILE A 198 -22.59 -0.55 4.75
CA ILE A 198 -23.05 -1.47 5.80
C ILE A 198 -23.93 -0.75 6.82
N GLU A 199 -23.58 0.47 7.22
CA GLU A 199 -24.36 1.26 8.15
C GLU A 199 -25.80 1.52 7.61
N GLU A 200 -25.90 1.89 6.34
CA GLU A 200 -27.19 2.20 5.73
C GLU A 200 -27.98 0.97 5.30
N LEU A 201 -27.32 -0.07 4.75
CA LEU A 201 -27.98 -1.22 4.14
C LEU A 201 -27.93 -2.49 4.99
N GLY A 202 -27.01 -2.55 5.96
CA GLY A 202 -26.71 -3.75 6.73
C GLY A 202 -25.86 -4.77 5.99
N PHE A 203 -25.38 -5.76 6.73
CA PHE A 203 -24.64 -6.89 6.15
C PHE A 203 -25.49 -7.76 5.24
N TRP A 204 -26.79 -7.82 5.48
CA TRP A 204 -27.71 -8.69 4.77
C TRP A 204 -28.85 -7.93 4.10
N ARG A 205 -28.61 -7.38 2.93
CA ARG A 205 -29.68 -6.91 2.05
C ARG A 205 -30.27 -8.01 1.17
N GLY A 206 -30.37 -9.23 1.71
CA GLY A 206 -30.96 -10.34 1.03
C GLY A 206 -32.30 -10.70 1.60
N ARG A 207 -33.38 -10.06 1.19
CA ARG A 207 -34.79 -10.34 1.51
C ARG A 207 -35.48 -9.32 2.41
N ARG A 208 -35.65 -8.11 1.94
CA ARG A 208 -37.02 -7.55 2.05
C ARG A 208 -37.64 -7.58 0.67
N ARG A 209 -38.24 -8.72 0.37
CA ARG A 209 -39.39 -8.70 -0.52
C ARG A 209 -40.57 -8.35 0.37
N ARG A 210 -41.14 -7.18 0.09
CA ARG A 210 -42.49 -6.66 0.43
C ARG A 210 -42.72 -6.30 1.88
#